data_60ad17410dd33e703d2daae7f4173cbc
#
_entry.id   60ad17410dd33e703d2daae7f4173cbc
#
_cell.length_a   1.000
_cell.length_b   1.000
_cell.length_c   1.000
_cell.angle_alpha   90.00
_cell.angle_beta   90.00
_cell.angle_gamma   90.00
#
_symmetry.space_group_name_H-M   'P 1'
#
loop_
_entity.id
_entity.type
_entity.pdbx_description
1 polymer ?
#
loop_
_entity_poly.entity_id
_entity_poly.type
_entity_poly.pdbx_seq_one_letter_code
_entity_poly.pdbx_strand_id
1 'polypeptide(L)'
;MSSTPTFRRLPRAVREQQMLDAAVKVFSRRGYHGASMDEIADDAGISKPMVYAYLGTKEELFVACLHREGTRMMQAIADVVAPDLSADERLWRSLRAFLGFVGAHRDGWSVLYRQARGEQPFAGEITALRRRIVEVVAGMLEDTLRDAGREVTETELEVVAYALVGATESVADWLVDHPEADPEQTATRMMNVAWVGAAQLLAGTSWRPPNRRGEAPS
;
A
#
# COMPACT_ATOMS: atom_id res chain seq x y z
N MET A 1 22.20 49.66 -1.30
CA MET A 1 22.45 48.59 -2.29
C MET A 1 21.59 47.42 -1.91
N SER A 2 20.42 47.30 -2.52
CA SER A 2 19.47 46.23 -2.24
C SER A 2 19.83 45.03 -3.08
N SER A 3 20.28 43.95 -2.43
CA SER A 3 20.51 42.67 -3.08
C SER A 3 19.15 42.01 -3.37
N THR A 4 18.75 41.96 -4.63
CA THR A 4 17.60 41.19 -5.08
C THR A 4 17.90 39.72 -4.84
N PRO A 5 17.05 38.96 -4.15
CA PRO A 5 17.28 37.54 -3.97
C PRO A 5 17.18 36.85 -5.33
N THR A 6 18.29 36.27 -5.78
CA THR A 6 18.33 35.45 -6.99
C THR A 6 17.54 34.17 -6.72
N PHE A 7 16.32 34.10 -7.20
CA PHE A 7 15.51 32.86 -7.16
C PHE A 7 16.23 31.77 -7.97
N ARG A 8 16.97 30.94 -7.27
CA ARG A 8 17.64 29.77 -7.85
C ARG A 8 16.57 28.83 -8.41
N ARG A 9 16.51 28.75 -9.75
CA ARG A 9 15.57 27.84 -10.42
C ARG A 9 15.82 26.42 -9.93
N LEU A 10 14.86 25.83 -9.21
CA LEU A 10 14.95 24.42 -8.78
C LEU A 10 15.04 23.49 -10.00
N PRO A 11 15.80 22.40 -9.91
CA PRO A 11 15.83 21.36 -10.95
C PRO A 11 14.41 20.86 -11.28
N ARG A 12 14.18 20.47 -12.53
CA ARG A 12 12.86 20.01 -13.01
C ARG A 12 12.29 18.90 -12.13
N ALA A 13 13.09 17.87 -11.81
CA ALA A 13 12.66 16.73 -10.99
C ALA A 13 12.22 17.15 -9.58
N VAL A 14 12.93 18.10 -8.93
CA VAL A 14 12.55 18.60 -7.61
C VAL A 14 11.21 19.33 -7.66
N ARG A 15 10.99 20.13 -8.69
CA ARG A 15 9.75 20.86 -8.89
C ARG A 15 8.57 19.93 -9.15
N GLU A 16 8.80 18.89 -9.94
CA GLU A 16 7.79 17.85 -10.20
C GLU A 16 7.38 17.14 -8.90
N GLN A 17 8.33 16.78 -8.04
CA GLN A 17 8.01 16.20 -6.73
C GLN A 17 7.19 17.15 -5.84
N GLN A 18 7.52 18.44 -5.82
CA GLN A 18 6.73 19.43 -5.07
C GLN A 18 5.29 19.54 -5.57
N MET A 19 5.09 19.48 -6.90
CA MET A 19 3.74 19.47 -7.48
C MET A 19 2.97 18.21 -7.13
N LEU A 20 3.61 17.06 -7.17
CA LEU A 20 3.00 15.79 -6.78
C LEU A 20 2.66 15.76 -5.28
N ASP A 21 3.50 16.35 -4.41
CA ASP A 21 3.21 16.46 -2.98
C ASP A 21 1.98 17.33 -2.71
N ALA A 22 1.88 18.48 -3.39
CA ALA A 22 0.71 19.34 -3.32
C ALA A 22 -0.56 18.63 -3.84
N ALA A 23 -0.44 17.94 -4.98
CA ALA A 23 -1.55 17.19 -5.58
C ALA A 23 -2.06 16.09 -4.64
N VAL A 24 -1.18 15.31 -4.02
CA VAL A 24 -1.55 14.26 -3.06
C VAL A 24 -2.34 14.85 -1.90
N LYS A 25 -1.90 15.97 -1.32
CA LYS A 25 -2.63 16.64 -0.23
C LYS A 25 -4.02 17.13 -0.66
N VAL A 26 -4.12 17.74 -1.84
CA VAL A 26 -5.40 18.24 -2.35
C VAL A 26 -6.34 17.09 -2.66
N PHE A 27 -5.87 16.05 -3.37
CA PHE A 27 -6.68 14.87 -3.67
C PHE A 27 -7.11 14.13 -2.40
N SER A 28 -6.24 13.98 -1.40
CA SER A 28 -6.58 13.34 -0.13
C SER A 28 -7.75 14.06 0.57
N ARG A 29 -7.74 15.40 0.58
CA ARG A 29 -8.76 16.21 1.26
C ARG A 29 -10.06 16.36 0.49
N ARG A 30 -10.00 16.52 -0.84
CA ARG A 30 -11.13 16.89 -1.69
C ARG A 30 -11.70 15.73 -2.50
N GLY A 31 -10.97 14.62 -2.60
CA GLY A 31 -11.24 13.58 -3.57
C GLY A 31 -10.88 13.99 -4.99
N TYR A 32 -10.89 13.05 -5.92
CA TYR A 32 -10.58 13.32 -7.33
C TYR A 32 -11.50 14.39 -7.93
N HIS A 33 -12.83 14.25 -7.77
CA HIS A 33 -13.78 15.17 -8.39
C HIS A 33 -13.75 16.58 -7.77
N GLY A 34 -13.64 16.67 -6.44
CA GLY A 34 -13.64 17.95 -5.73
C GLY A 34 -12.33 18.74 -5.84
N ALA A 35 -11.24 18.10 -6.19
CA ALA A 35 -9.94 18.75 -6.39
C ALA A 35 -9.91 19.61 -7.66
N SER A 36 -9.27 20.76 -7.60
CA SER A 36 -9.03 21.62 -8.75
C SER A 36 -7.54 21.83 -9.04
N MET A 37 -7.19 22.02 -10.31
CA MET A 37 -5.82 22.35 -10.73
C MET A 37 -5.36 23.72 -10.19
N ASP A 38 -6.29 24.63 -9.88
CA ASP A 38 -5.99 25.92 -9.25
C ASP A 38 -5.54 25.71 -7.80
N GLU A 39 -6.30 24.95 -7.01
CA GLU A 39 -5.95 24.62 -5.62
C GLU A 39 -4.59 23.89 -5.52
N ILE A 40 -4.32 22.97 -6.47
CA ILE A 40 -3.02 22.27 -6.55
C ILE A 40 -1.89 23.25 -6.86
N ALA A 41 -2.10 24.15 -7.80
CA ALA A 41 -1.11 25.17 -8.17
C ALA A 41 -0.80 26.10 -7.00
N ASP A 42 -1.83 26.55 -6.28
CA ASP A 42 -1.72 27.38 -5.09
C ASP A 42 -0.95 26.68 -3.97
N ASP A 43 -1.30 25.40 -3.65
CA ASP A 43 -0.60 24.61 -2.63
C ASP A 43 0.88 24.35 -3.00
N ALA A 44 1.18 24.19 -4.29
CA ALA A 44 2.54 24.02 -4.81
C ALA A 44 3.32 25.35 -4.94
N GLY A 45 2.67 26.51 -4.78
CA GLY A 45 3.29 27.84 -4.92
C GLY A 45 3.74 28.13 -6.36
N ILE A 46 3.02 27.66 -7.37
CA ILE A 46 3.34 27.83 -8.80
C ILE A 46 2.10 28.25 -9.60
N SER A 47 2.30 28.64 -10.86
CA SER A 47 1.17 28.98 -11.73
C SER A 47 0.50 27.73 -12.31
N LYS A 48 -0.84 27.77 -12.47
CA LYS A 48 -1.65 26.71 -13.10
C LYS A 48 -1.12 26.26 -14.46
N PRO A 49 -0.72 27.17 -15.40
CA PRO A 49 -0.10 26.74 -16.67
C PRO A 49 1.16 25.89 -16.48
N MET A 50 1.91 26.12 -15.40
CA MET A 50 3.10 25.33 -15.10
C MET A 50 2.73 23.90 -14.63
N VAL A 51 1.66 23.72 -13.84
CA VAL A 51 1.19 22.38 -13.46
C VAL A 51 0.82 21.58 -14.70
N TYR A 52 0.04 22.18 -15.62
CA TYR A 52 -0.32 21.54 -16.90
C TYR A 52 0.89 21.21 -17.78
N ALA A 53 1.89 22.09 -17.82
CA ALA A 53 3.09 21.89 -18.63
C ALA A 53 3.99 20.76 -18.11
N TYR A 54 3.95 20.45 -16.79
CA TYR A 54 4.78 19.43 -16.18
C TYR A 54 4.05 18.08 -16.05
N LEU A 55 2.78 18.11 -15.67
CA LEU A 55 2.03 16.94 -15.20
C LEU A 55 0.74 16.69 -16.00
N GLY A 56 0.48 17.50 -17.03
CA GLY A 56 -0.64 17.29 -17.94
C GLY A 56 -2.00 17.60 -17.32
N THR A 57 -3.01 16.82 -17.67
CA THR A 57 -4.39 16.93 -17.19
C THR A 57 -4.52 16.52 -15.72
N LYS A 58 -5.67 16.81 -15.09
CA LYS A 58 -5.96 16.36 -13.72
C LYS A 58 -5.94 14.83 -13.60
N GLU A 59 -6.38 14.14 -14.66
CA GLU A 59 -6.34 12.67 -14.72
C GLU A 59 -4.91 12.15 -14.76
N GLU A 60 -4.07 12.69 -15.66
CA GLU A 60 -2.65 12.30 -15.75
C GLU A 60 -1.91 12.61 -14.45
N LEU A 61 -2.19 13.76 -13.83
CA LEU A 61 -1.64 14.12 -12.53
C LEU A 61 -2.07 13.14 -11.42
N PHE A 62 -3.34 12.72 -11.39
CA PHE A 62 -3.81 11.75 -10.41
C PHE A 62 -3.14 10.39 -10.60
N VAL A 63 -3.03 9.91 -11.84
CA VAL A 63 -2.30 8.68 -12.17
C VAL A 63 -0.83 8.77 -11.75
N ALA A 64 -0.17 9.91 -12.00
CA ALA A 64 1.21 10.14 -11.55
C ALA A 64 1.34 10.08 -10.03
N CYS A 65 0.37 10.60 -9.27
CA CYS A 65 0.32 10.46 -7.81
C CYS A 65 0.19 8.99 -7.39
N LEU A 66 -0.72 8.22 -8.03
CA LEU A 66 -0.90 6.79 -7.74
C LEU A 66 0.40 6.00 -7.98
N HIS A 67 1.05 6.20 -9.13
CA HIS A 67 2.30 5.53 -9.47
C HIS A 67 3.42 5.87 -8.48
N ARG A 68 3.55 7.14 -8.12
CA ARG A 68 4.58 7.59 -7.16
C ARG A 68 4.38 6.98 -5.77
N GLU A 69 3.18 7.10 -5.22
CA GLU A 69 2.90 6.60 -3.86
C GLU A 69 3.00 5.07 -3.83
N GLY A 70 2.50 4.38 -4.86
CA GLY A 70 2.66 2.93 -4.99
C GLY A 70 4.12 2.50 -5.07
N THR A 71 4.95 3.20 -5.86
CA THR A 71 6.39 2.93 -5.97
C THR A 71 7.10 3.16 -4.64
N ARG A 72 6.82 4.27 -3.94
CA ARG A 72 7.39 4.58 -2.63
C ARG A 72 7.06 3.51 -1.59
N MET A 73 5.81 3.06 -1.58
CA MET A 73 5.35 2.00 -0.68
C MET A 73 6.08 0.68 -0.96
N MET A 74 6.14 0.27 -2.22
CA MET A 74 6.83 -0.97 -2.61
C MET A 74 8.32 -0.90 -2.30
N GLN A 75 8.96 0.25 -2.53
CA GLN A 75 10.38 0.45 -2.22
C GLN A 75 10.63 0.36 -0.71
N ALA A 76 9.80 0.99 0.12
CA ALA A 76 9.93 0.92 1.58
C ALA A 76 9.86 -0.52 2.12
N ILE A 77 9.05 -1.38 1.49
CA ILE A 77 8.98 -2.81 1.81
C ILE A 77 10.23 -3.54 1.28
N ALA A 78 10.60 -3.30 0.03
CA ALA A 78 11.74 -3.97 -0.60
C ALA A 78 13.07 -3.69 0.13
N ASP A 79 13.26 -2.49 0.66
CA ASP A 79 14.48 -2.07 1.35
C ASP A 79 14.75 -2.84 2.65
N VAL A 80 13.74 -3.50 3.22
CA VAL A 80 13.84 -4.21 4.51
C VAL A 80 13.77 -5.74 4.38
N VAL A 81 13.43 -6.24 3.19
CA VAL A 81 13.31 -7.68 2.93
C VAL A 81 14.60 -8.18 2.27
N ALA A 82 15.31 -9.08 2.96
CA ALA A 82 16.48 -9.75 2.42
C ALA A 82 16.21 -11.25 2.19
N PRO A 83 16.87 -11.91 1.22
CA PRO A 83 16.61 -13.31 0.88
C PRO A 83 16.93 -14.31 1.98
N ASP A 84 17.87 -13.97 2.87
CA ASP A 84 18.39 -14.80 3.97
C ASP A 84 17.55 -14.74 5.26
N LEU A 85 16.50 -13.92 5.27
CA LEU A 85 15.63 -13.81 6.44
C LEU A 85 14.72 -15.04 6.60
N SER A 86 14.46 -15.42 7.85
CA SER A 86 13.41 -16.41 8.16
C SER A 86 12.02 -15.89 7.75
N ALA A 87 11.07 -16.81 7.58
CA ALA A 87 9.73 -16.47 7.12
C ALA A 87 9.00 -15.48 8.05
N ASP A 88 9.11 -15.68 9.36
CA ASP A 88 8.55 -14.80 10.38
C ASP A 88 9.21 -13.41 10.35
N GLU A 89 10.52 -13.36 10.17
CA GLU A 89 11.26 -12.10 10.09
C GLU A 89 10.93 -11.32 8.80
N ARG A 90 10.79 -12.00 7.66
CA ARG A 90 10.32 -11.39 6.42
C ARG A 90 8.93 -10.80 6.57
N LEU A 91 7.98 -11.57 7.11
CA LEU A 91 6.62 -11.10 7.35
C LEU A 91 6.60 -9.90 8.30
N TRP A 92 7.32 -10.00 9.42
CA TRP A 92 7.44 -8.93 10.41
C TRP A 92 7.99 -7.64 9.81
N ARG A 93 9.12 -7.71 9.11
CA ARG A 93 9.74 -6.53 8.49
C ARG A 93 8.84 -5.92 7.43
N SER A 94 8.17 -6.74 6.62
CA SER A 94 7.23 -6.27 5.59
C SER A 94 6.04 -5.55 6.21
N LEU A 95 5.40 -6.11 7.24
CA LEU A 95 4.27 -5.49 7.95
C LEU A 95 4.67 -4.18 8.61
N ARG A 96 5.81 -4.17 9.30
CA ARG A 96 6.34 -2.97 9.96
C ARG A 96 6.67 -1.86 8.95
N ALA A 97 7.32 -2.20 7.84
CA ALA A 97 7.65 -1.23 6.80
C ALA A 97 6.40 -0.66 6.13
N PHE A 98 5.44 -1.53 5.80
CA PHE A 98 4.18 -1.12 5.19
C PHE A 98 3.36 -0.21 6.10
N LEU A 99 3.08 -0.63 7.34
CA LEU A 99 2.28 0.17 8.29
C LEU A 99 3.02 1.44 8.73
N GLY A 100 4.36 1.39 8.85
CA GLY A 100 5.20 2.55 9.06
C GLY A 100 5.10 3.56 7.91
N PHE A 101 5.14 3.07 6.66
CA PHE A 101 4.91 3.90 5.47
C PHE A 101 3.52 4.56 5.50
N VAL A 102 2.46 3.79 5.77
CA VAL A 102 1.10 4.32 5.87
C VAL A 102 0.99 5.38 6.97
N GLY A 103 1.57 5.13 8.14
CA GLY A 103 1.59 6.09 9.25
C GLY A 103 2.29 7.41 8.90
N ALA A 104 3.37 7.36 8.13
CA ALA A 104 4.14 8.53 7.69
C ALA A 104 3.53 9.23 6.45
N HIS A 105 2.76 8.52 5.62
CA HIS A 105 2.24 9.01 4.34
C HIS A 105 0.71 8.81 4.23
N ARG A 106 -0.04 9.23 5.24
CA ARG A 106 -1.51 9.05 5.34
C ARG A 106 -2.27 9.60 4.13
N ASP A 107 -1.87 10.78 3.65
CA ASP A 107 -2.46 11.38 2.44
C ASP A 107 -2.20 10.52 1.20
N GLY A 108 -0.97 10.01 1.05
CA GLY A 108 -0.60 9.09 -0.03
C GLY A 108 -1.43 7.81 -0.02
N TRP A 109 -1.59 7.20 1.16
CA TRP A 109 -2.44 6.02 1.32
C TRP A 109 -3.91 6.33 1.00
N SER A 110 -4.44 7.46 1.47
CA SER A 110 -5.81 7.89 1.18
C SER A 110 -6.06 8.01 -0.33
N VAL A 111 -5.12 8.61 -1.07
CA VAL A 111 -5.20 8.72 -2.54
C VAL A 111 -5.14 7.35 -3.21
N LEU A 112 -4.16 6.51 -2.83
CA LEU A 112 -3.97 5.17 -3.39
C LEU A 112 -5.17 4.26 -3.14
N TYR A 113 -5.67 4.22 -1.93
CA TYR A 113 -6.59 3.18 -1.49
C TYR A 113 -8.04 3.64 -1.44
N ARG A 114 -8.31 4.79 -0.82
CA ARG A 114 -9.69 5.27 -0.62
C ARG A 114 -10.24 5.95 -1.87
N GLN A 115 -9.44 6.83 -2.50
CA GLN A 115 -9.91 7.62 -3.63
C GLN A 115 -9.91 6.83 -4.94
N ALA A 116 -8.80 6.17 -5.28
CA ALA A 116 -8.68 5.50 -6.56
C ALA A 116 -9.54 4.23 -6.68
N ARG A 117 -9.86 3.56 -5.57
CA ARG A 117 -10.63 2.30 -5.57
C ARG A 117 -12.10 2.50 -6.00
N GLY A 118 -12.69 3.65 -5.69
CA GLY A 118 -14.07 3.99 -6.04
C GLY A 118 -14.24 4.75 -7.36
N GLU A 119 -13.13 5.15 -8.00
CA GLU A 119 -13.14 6.07 -9.13
C GLU A 119 -12.77 5.40 -10.44
N GLN A 120 -13.66 5.47 -11.45
CA GLN A 120 -13.31 5.16 -12.82
C GLN A 120 -12.62 6.39 -13.45
N PRO A 121 -11.51 6.23 -14.22
CA PRO A 121 -10.93 4.96 -14.74
C PRO A 121 -9.85 4.32 -13.85
N PHE A 122 -9.56 4.81 -12.64
CA PHE A 122 -8.39 4.46 -11.83
C PHE A 122 -8.50 3.11 -11.10
N ALA A 123 -9.71 2.59 -10.92
CA ALA A 123 -9.93 1.31 -10.22
C ALA A 123 -9.14 0.15 -10.85
N GLY A 124 -8.89 0.19 -12.16
CA GLY A 124 -8.08 -0.80 -12.88
C GLY A 124 -6.62 -0.81 -12.43
N GLU A 125 -6.01 0.37 -12.26
CA GLU A 125 -4.62 0.54 -11.80
C GLU A 125 -4.42 -0.03 -10.40
N ILE A 126 -5.35 0.29 -9.48
CA ILE A 126 -5.31 -0.22 -8.10
C ILE A 126 -5.51 -1.73 -8.05
N THR A 127 -6.43 -2.26 -8.86
CA THR A 127 -6.65 -3.70 -8.96
C THR A 127 -5.39 -4.43 -9.46
N ALA A 128 -4.71 -3.86 -10.46
CA ALA A 128 -3.47 -4.42 -10.99
C ALA A 128 -2.33 -4.37 -9.96
N LEU A 129 -2.17 -3.26 -9.23
CA LEU A 129 -1.19 -3.13 -8.14
C LEU A 129 -1.47 -4.16 -7.04
N ARG A 130 -2.72 -4.27 -6.58
CA ARG A 130 -3.13 -5.22 -5.55
C ARG A 130 -2.85 -6.67 -5.97
N ARG A 131 -3.15 -7.03 -7.21
CA ARG A 131 -2.86 -8.36 -7.73
C ARG A 131 -1.37 -8.69 -7.66
N ARG A 132 -0.50 -7.76 -8.06
CA ARG A 132 0.97 -7.94 -7.95
C ARG A 132 1.41 -8.16 -6.51
N ILE A 133 0.84 -7.43 -5.55
CA ILE A 133 1.15 -7.62 -4.12
C ILE A 133 0.73 -9.00 -3.67
N VAL A 134 -0.46 -9.46 -4.05
CA VAL A 134 -0.96 -10.81 -3.73
C VAL A 134 -0.05 -11.89 -4.33
N GLU A 135 0.38 -11.74 -5.58
CA GLU A 135 1.31 -12.67 -6.26
C GLU A 135 2.66 -12.76 -5.52
N VAL A 136 3.21 -11.62 -5.07
CA VAL A 136 4.45 -11.58 -4.27
C VAL A 136 4.27 -12.29 -2.93
N VAL A 137 3.16 -12.02 -2.23
CA VAL A 137 2.85 -12.66 -0.94
C VAL A 137 2.63 -14.16 -1.11
N ALA A 138 1.92 -14.58 -2.16
CA ALA A 138 1.71 -16.00 -2.47
C ALA A 138 3.05 -16.73 -2.72
N GLY A 139 3.96 -16.12 -3.49
CA GLY A 139 5.30 -16.67 -3.72
C GLY A 139 6.11 -16.81 -2.43
N MET A 140 6.08 -15.81 -1.54
CA MET A 140 6.74 -15.89 -0.24
C MET A 140 6.17 -17.01 0.65
N LEU A 141 4.85 -17.23 0.61
CA LEU A 141 4.19 -18.32 1.33
C LEU A 141 4.57 -19.68 0.74
N GLU A 142 4.60 -19.80 -0.58
CA GLU A 142 5.00 -21.02 -1.28
C GLU A 142 6.42 -21.44 -0.90
N ASP A 143 7.39 -20.51 -0.97
CA ASP A 143 8.78 -20.78 -0.59
C ASP A 143 8.87 -21.24 0.87
N THR A 144 8.17 -20.54 1.78
CA THR A 144 8.13 -20.89 3.21
C THR A 144 7.58 -22.29 3.46
N LEU A 145 6.50 -22.67 2.78
CA LEU A 145 5.86 -23.98 2.92
C LEU A 145 6.70 -25.09 2.28
N ARG A 146 7.33 -24.82 1.16
CA ARG A 146 8.27 -25.73 0.49
C ARG A 146 9.48 -26.03 1.37
N ASP A 147 10.06 -25.01 2.03
CA ASP A 147 11.18 -25.18 2.97
C ASP A 147 10.77 -25.99 4.20
N ALA A 148 9.50 -25.91 4.61
CA ALA A 148 8.91 -26.74 5.67
C ALA A 148 8.50 -28.16 5.18
N GLY A 149 8.79 -28.54 3.93
CA GLY A 149 8.44 -29.84 3.34
C GLY A 149 6.92 -30.03 3.13
N ARG A 150 6.17 -28.93 2.92
CA ARG A 150 4.71 -28.94 2.77
C ARG A 150 4.33 -28.69 1.32
N GLU A 151 3.49 -29.57 0.79
CA GLU A 151 2.81 -29.34 -0.49
C GLU A 151 1.46 -28.65 -0.22
N VAL A 152 1.20 -27.58 -0.95
CA VAL A 152 -0.06 -26.82 -0.93
C VAL A 152 -0.49 -26.55 -2.36
N THR A 153 -1.78 -26.44 -2.57
CA THR A 153 -2.33 -26.11 -3.88
C THR A 153 -2.21 -24.61 -4.15
N GLU A 154 -2.12 -24.24 -5.41
CA GLU A 154 -2.12 -22.83 -5.86
C GLU A 154 -3.32 -22.06 -5.29
N THR A 155 -4.52 -22.67 -5.29
CA THR A 155 -5.74 -22.08 -4.75
C THR A 155 -5.63 -21.81 -3.25
N GLU A 156 -5.03 -22.68 -2.47
CA GLU A 156 -4.83 -22.47 -1.03
C GLU A 156 -3.88 -21.30 -0.78
N LEU A 157 -2.78 -21.22 -1.52
CA LEU A 157 -1.83 -20.10 -1.46
C LEU A 157 -2.50 -18.79 -1.82
N GLU A 158 -3.27 -18.77 -2.90
CA GLU A 158 -3.98 -17.56 -3.36
C GLU A 158 -4.97 -17.08 -2.30
N VAL A 159 -5.81 -17.96 -1.75
CA VAL A 159 -6.80 -17.60 -0.72
C VAL A 159 -6.11 -17.02 0.52
N VAL A 160 -5.02 -17.63 0.99
CA VAL A 160 -4.27 -17.14 2.17
C VAL A 160 -3.61 -15.80 1.87
N ALA A 161 -3.01 -15.63 0.69
CA ALA A 161 -2.41 -14.37 0.27
C ALA A 161 -3.45 -13.24 0.19
N TYR A 162 -4.61 -13.49 -0.41
CA TYR A 162 -5.73 -12.53 -0.44
C TYR A 162 -6.22 -12.16 0.96
N ALA A 163 -6.32 -13.13 1.86
CA ALA A 163 -6.74 -12.88 3.24
C ALA A 163 -5.73 -12.01 4.00
N LEU A 164 -4.43 -12.31 3.89
CA LEU A 164 -3.35 -11.54 4.53
C LEU A 164 -3.27 -10.11 3.99
N VAL A 165 -3.27 -9.96 2.67
CA VAL A 165 -3.23 -8.63 2.01
C VAL A 165 -4.48 -7.83 2.40
N GLY A 166 -5.68 -8.42 2.30
CA GLY A 166 -6.92 -7.74 2.64
C GLY A 166 -7.02 -7.33 4.11
N ALA A 167 -6.59 -8.19 5.04
CA ALA A 167 -6.54 -7.86 6.45
C ALA A 167 -5.54 -6.71 6.72
N THR A 168 -4.38 -6.74 6.08
CA THR A 168 -3.35 -5.71 6.23
C THR A 168 -3.82 -4.37 5.66
N GLU A 169 -4.48 -4.37 4.50
CA GLU A 169 -5.11 -3.18 3.91
C GLU A 169 -6.16 -2.57 4.84
N SER A 170 -7.02 -3.40 5.46
CA SER A 170 -8.04 -2.94 6.39
C SER A 170 -7.45 -2.33 7.66
N VAL A 171 -6.35 -2.90 8.17
CA VAL A 171 -5.61 -2.34 9.32
C VAL A 171 -4.92 -1.04 8.95
N ALA A 172 -4.37 -0.92 7.74
CA ALA A 172 -3.78 0.31 7.24
C ALA A 172 -4.82 1.43 7.13
N ASP A 173 -6.03 1.09 6.67
CA ASP A 173 -7.14 2.04 6.57
C ASP A 173 -7.59 2.51 7.95
N TRP A 174 -7.68 1.60 8.92
CA TRP A 174 -7.94 1.92 10.32
C TRP A 174 -6.86 2.85 10.89
N LEU A 175 -5.56 2.60 10.59
CA LEU A 175 -4.44 3.42 11.07
C LEU A 175 -4.51 4.86 10.54
N VAL A 176 -5.04 5.08 9.34
CA VAL A 176 -5.24 6.44 8.80
C VAL A 176 -6.28 7.21 9.62
N ASP A 177 -7.34 6.55 10.09
CA ASP A 177 -8.40 7.16 10.91
C ASP A 177 -8.00 7.33 12.38
N HIS A 178 -6.89 6.69 12.82
CA HIS A 178 -6.39 6.75 14.20
C HIS A 178 -4.96 7.33 14.23
N PRO A 179 -4.81 8.65 14.07
CA PRO A 179 -3.49 9.30 14.01
C PRO A 179 -2.66 9.15 15.29
N GLU A 180 -3.30 8.86 16.42
CA GLU A 180 -2.67 8.60 17.71
C GLU A 180 -2.10 7.19 17.81
N ALA A 181 -2.48 6.28 16.93
CA ALA A 181 -2.02 4.89 16.96
C ALA A 181 -0.58 4.77 16.46
N ASP A 182 0.24 4.01 17.19
CA ASP A 182 1.60 3.70 16.80
C ASP A 182 1.63 2.63 15.70
N PRO A 183 2.20 2.92 14.52
CA PRO A 183 2.30 1.96 13.42
C PRO A 183 3.07 0.68 13.78
N GLU A 184 4.13 0.76 14.60
CA GLU A 184 4.93 -0.40 14.99
C GLU A 184 4.18 -1.32 15.94
N GLN A 185 3.47 -0.77 16.92
CA GLN A 185 2.57 -1.56 17.77
C GLN A 185 1.43 -2.20 16.97
N THR A 186 0.90 -1.47 15.97
CA THR A 186 -0.14 -1.98 15.08
C THR A 186 0.39 -3.15 14.25
N ALA A 187 1.61 -3.05 13.71
CA ALA A 187 2.29 -4.16 13.02
C ALA A 187 2.49 -5.38 13.94
N THR A 188 2.89 -5.15 15.20
CA THR A 188 3.04 -6.23 16.18
C THR A 188 1.73 -6.96 16.44
N ARG A 189 0.63 -6.23 16.59
CA ARG A 189 -0.71 -6.84 16.77
C ARG A 189 -1.14 -7.64 15.55
N MET A 190 -0.90 -7.09 14.35
CA MET A 190 -1.19 -7.80 13.10
C MET A 190 -0.34 -9.06 12.95
N MET A 191 0.96 -8.98 13.29
CA MET A 191 1.86 -10.13 13.28
C MET A 191 1.36 -11.25 14.21
N ASN A 192 0.89 -10.93 15.42
CA ASN A 192 0.35 -11.93 16.35
C ASN A 192 -0.85 -12.69 15.72
N VAL A 193 -1.71 -12.01 14.98
CA VAL A 193 -2.84 -12.65 14.30
C VAL A 193 -2.38 -13.49 13.10
N ALA A 194 -1.53 -12.91 12.24
CA ALA A 194 -1.09 -13.55 11.01
C ALA A 194 -0.17 -14.74 11.27
N TRP A 195 0.82 -14.58 12.18
CA TRP A 195 1.83 -15.61 12.45
C TRP A 195 1.26 -16.80 13.21
N VAL A 196 0.38 -16.58 14.19
CA VAL A 196 -0.24 -17.70 14.91
C VAL A 196 -1.05 -18.59 13.97
N GLY A 197 -1.81 -17.99 13.04
CA GLY A 197 -2.51 -18.74 11.99
C GLY A 197 -1.56 -19.46 11.03
N ALA A 198 -0.54 -18.76 10.53
CA ALA A 198 0.46 -19.32 9.64
C ALA A 198 1.26 -20.46 10.29
N ALA A 199 1.68 -20.29 11.54
CA ALA A 199 2.41 -21.32 12.28
C ALA A 199 1.58 -22.62 12.45
N GLN A 200 0.29 -22.51 12.68
CA GLN A 200 -0.61 -23.66 12.75
C GLN A 200 -0.72 -24.38 11.37
N LEU A 201 -0.82 -23.62 10.28
CA LEU A 201 -0.81 -24.18 8.93
C LEU A 201 0.52 -24.88 8.61
N LEU A 202 1.65 -24.25 8.99
CA LEU A 202 3.00 -24.83 8.83
C LEU A 202 3.14 -26.14 9.65
N ALA A 203 2.55 -26.21 10.86
CA ALA A 203 2.51 -27.40 11.70
C ALA A 203 1.54 -28.48 11.20
N GLY A 204 0.82 -28.25 10.10
CA GLY A 204 -0.13 -29.23 9.55
C GLY A 204 -1.52 -29.21 10.20
N THR A 205 -1.77 -28.24 11.06
CA THR A 205 -3.08 -28.08 11.68
C THR A 205 -4.02 -27.32 10.76
N SER A 206 -5.17 -27.92 10.44
CA SER A 206 -6.22 -27.23 9.68
C SER A 206 -7.54 -27.31 10.43
N TRP A 207 -8.31 -26.21 10.37
CA TRP A 207 -9.67 -26.21 10.88
C TRP A 207 -10.55 -27.10 9.98
N ARG A 208 -11.43 -27.85 10.63
CA ARG A 208 -12.45 -28.66 9.92
C ARG A 208 -13.82 -28.25 10.42
N PRO A 209 -14.82 -28.16 9.51
CA PRO A 209 -16.19 -27.88 9.94
C PRO A 209 -16.68 -29.01 10.85
N PRO A 210 -17.48 -28.69 11.89
CA PRO A 210 -18.12 -29.72 12.70
C PRO A 210 -19.02 -30.56 11.79
N ASN A 211 -18.90 -31.90 11.87
CA ASN A 211 -19.76 -32.80 11.11
C ASN A 211 -21.22 -32.42 11.37
N ARG A 212 -21.99 -32.19 10.31
CA ARG A 212 -23.44 -32.09 10.42
C ARG A 212 -23.92 -33.43 10.99
N ARG A 213 -24.44 -33.43 12.21
CA ARG A 213 -25.06 -34.61 12.80
C ARG A 213 -26.24 -34.99 11.90
N GLY A 214 -26.09 -36.05 11.07
CA GLY A 214 -27.19 -36.58 10.30
C GLY A 214 -26.91 -37.14 8.90
N GLU A 215 -25.70 -37.04 8.35
CA GLU A 215 -25.36 -37.74 7.11
C GLU A 215 -24.63 -39.03 7.47
N ALA A 216 -25.39 -40.17 7.44
CA ALA A 216 -24.81 -41.49 7.51
C ALA A 216 -23.96 -41.73 6.27
N PRO A 217 -22.80 -42.43 6.37
CA PRO A 217 -22.00 -42.81 5.22
C PRO A 217 -22.80 -43.75 4.33
N SER A 218 -22.97 -43.38 3.06
CA SER A 218 -23.46 -44.28 1.98
C SER A 218 -22.39 -45.24 1.56
#